data_cbe2150188ecf74692b171361500e399
#
_entry.id   cbe2150188ecf74692b171361500e399
#
_cell.length_a   1.000
_cell.length_b   1.000
_cell.length_c   1.000
_cell.angle_alpha   90.00
_cell.angle_beta   90.00
_cell.angle_gamma   90.00
#
_symmetry.space_group_name_H-M   'P 1'
#
loop_
_entity.id
_entity.type
_entity.pdbx_description
1 polymer ?
#
loop_
_entity_poly.entity_id
_entity_poly.type
_entity_poly.pdbx_seq_one_letter_code
_entity_poly.pdbx_strand_id
1 'polypeptide(L)'
;MLDATLGLAADAAISAYAVGKAGTVVGLEASPLLYFAVSYGLKNYVAEDADLTAALRRIQPAQALAENYLAQCAPDSFDVVYFDPMFHHPVNGAKGMEALRPLSYEKALSAETLQLALKVAPRVVIKERSEYILREYGCEEFIGGKYSRIKYGIIKR
;
A
#
# COMPACT_ATOMS: atom_id res chain seq x y z
N MET A 1 9.62 -4.54 -2.81
CA MET A 1 8.53 -3.55 -2.89
C MET A 1 8.21 -3.06 -1.49
N LEU A 2 7.85 -1.77 -1.35
CA LEU A 2 7.30 -1.18 -0.13
C LEU A 2 5.82 -0.85 -0.34
N ASP A 3 4.94 -1.41 0.48
CA ASP A 3 3.55 -0.95 0.63
C ASP A 3 3.51 0.04 1.80
N ALA A 4 3.35 1.33 1.49
CA ALA A 4 3.40 2.41 2.46
C ALA A 4 2.07 2.63 3.22
N THR A 5 1.05 1.83 2.91
CA THR A 5 -0.33 1.94 3.42
C THR A 5 -0.96 0.55 3.64
N LEU A 6 -0.28 -0.30 4.40
CA LEU A 6 -0.58 -1.74 4.53
C LEU A 6 -2.05 -2.05 4.85
N GLY A 7 -2.68 -1.31 5.77
CA GLY A 7 -4.05 -1.54 6.19
C GLY A 7 -4.28 -3.00 6.60
N LEU A 8 -5.28 -3.65 5.98
CA LEU A 8 -5.57 -5.08 6.17
C LEU A 8 -4.72 -6.00 5.26
N ALA A 9 -3.69 -5.48 4.62
CA ALA A 9 -2.75 -6.20 3.76
C ALA A 9 -3.35 -6.84 2.49
N ALA A 10 -4.50 -6.39 2.00
CA ALA A 10 -5.13 -6.98 0.81
C ALA A 10 -4.24 -6.81 -0.45
N ASP A 11 -3.77 -5.58 -0.71
CA ASP A 11 -2.92 -5.28 -1.86
C ASP A 11 -1.49 -5.84 -1.66
N ALA A 12 -0.98 -5.82 -0.41
CA ALA A 12 0.30 -6.44 -0.06
C ALA A 12 0.27 -7.96 -0.28
N ALA A 13 -0.85 -8.65 -0.02
CA ALA A 13 -1.01 -10.08 -0.28
C ALA A 13 -0.91 -10.42 -1.76
N ILE A 14 -1.61 -9.65 -2.62
CA ILE A 14 -1.54 -9.79 -4.07
C ILE A 14 -0.11 -9.51 -4.57
N SER A 15 0.51 -8.46 -4.05
CA SER A 15 1.89 -8.10 -4.39
C SER A 15 2.88 -9.19 -3.99
N ALA A 16 2.76 -9.73 -2.77
CA ALA A 16 3.62 -10.81 -2.29
C ALA A 16 3.43 -12.12 -3.07
N TYR A 17 2.20 -12.37 -3.52
CA TYR A 17 1.90 -13.50 -4.42
C TYR A 17 2.58 -13.29 -5.79
N ALA A 18 2.41 -12.12 -6.38
CA ALA A 18 2.95 -11.78 -7.70
C ALA A 18 4.48 -11.76 -7.76
N VAL A 19 5.17 -11.19 -6.76
CA VAL A 19 6.64 -11.16 -6.73
C VAL A 19 7.26 -12.54 -6.44
N GLY A 20 6.47 -13.49 -5.95
CA GLY A 20 6.91 -14.85 -5.72
C GLY A 20 7.96 -15.01 -4.63
N LYS A 21 8.69 -16.14 -4.67
CA LYS A 21 9.66 -16.51 -3.62
C LYS A 21 10.93 -15.63 -3.62
N ALA A 22 11.28 -15.03 -4.75
CA ALA A 22 12.47 -14.18 -4.89
C ALA A 22 12.23 -12.74 -4.44
N GLY A 23 10.97 -12.33 -4.30
CA GLY A 23 10.62 -10.96 -3.93
C GLY A 23 10.26 -10.80 -2.45
N THR A 24 10.37 -9.58 -1.96
CA THR A 24 10.01 -9.18 -0.61
C THR A 24 9.01 -8.04 -0.65
N VAL A 25 8.01 -8.06 0.22
CA VAL A 25 7.08 -6.95 0.45
C VAL A 25 7.23 -6.51 1.90
N VAL A 26 7.62 -5.25 2.08
CA VAL A 26 7.55 -4.57 3.38
C VAL A 26 6.26 -3.77 3.40
N GLY A 27 5.47 -3.87 4.48
CA GLY A 27 4.20 -3.17 4.62
C GLY A 27 4.19 -2.26 5.84
N LEU A 28 3.88 -0.97 5.64
CA LEU A 28 3.83 0.02 6.72
C LEU A 28 2.39 0.24 7.18
N GLU A 29 2.19 0.20 8.49
CA GLU A 29 0.93 0.56 9.13
C GLU A 29 1.19 1.57 10.25
N ALA A 30 0.52 2.72 10.18
CA ALA A 30 0.72 3.79 11.16
C ALA A 30 -0.02 3.53 12.47
N SER A 31 -1.21 2.92 12.40
CA SER A 31 -2.03 2.61 13.58
C SER A 31 -1.45 1.41 14.35
N PRO A 32 -1.08 1.58 15.63
CA PRO A 32 -0.54 0.48 16.43
C PRO A 32 -1.51 -0.71 16.55
N LEU A 33 -2.80 -0.41 16.70
CA LEU A 33 -3.82 -1.45 16.86
C LEU A 33 -4.04 -2.23 15.56
N LEU A 34 -4.12 -1.53 14.43
CA LEU A 34 -4.27 -2.18 13.13
C LEU A 34 -3.00 -2.95 12.76
N TYR A 35 -1.81 -2.39 13.03
CA TYR A 35 -0.54 -3.09 12.88
C TYR A 35 -0.50 -4.40 13.67
N PHE A 36 -0.92 -4.37 14.94
CA PHE A 36 -0.98 -5.59 15.77
C PHE A 36 -1.90 -6.64 15.15
N ALA A 37 -3.12 -6.25 14.77
CA ALA A 37 -4.11 -7.15 14.19
C ALA A 37 -3.63 -7.76 12.86
N VAL A 38 -3.12 -6.93 11.94
CA VAL A 38 -2.65 -7.40 10.63
C VAL A 38 -1.40 -8.26 10.76
N SER A 39 -0.47 -7.90 11.65
CA SER A 39 0.73 -8.70 11.89
C SER A 39 0.40 -10.09 12.45
N TYR A 40 -0.59 -10.17 13.35
CA TYR A 40 -1.10 -11.46 13.83
C TYR A 40 -1.78 -12.25 12.69
N GLY A 41 -2.61 -11.59 11.89
CA GLY A 41 -3.28 -12.20 10.74
C GLY A 41 -2.29 -12.77 9.73
N LEU A 42 -1.29 -11.99 9.32
CA LEU A 42 -0.25 -12.42 8.40
C LEU A 42 0.52 -13.66 8.87
N LYS A 43 0.67 -13.83 10.17
CA LYS A 43 1.35 -15.00 10.76
C LYS A 43 0.46 -16.22 10.91
N ASN A 44 -0.84 -16.06 11.13
CA ASN A 44 -1.71 -17.15 11.58
C ASN A 44 -2.82 -17.51 10.60
N TYR A 45 -3.26 -16.58 9.74
CA TYR A 45 -4.31 -16.86 8.76
C TYR A 45 -3.82 -17.89 7.74
N VAL A 46 -4.64 -18.90 7.49
CA VAL A 46 -4.41 -19.93 6.47
C VAL A 46 -5.46 -19.76 5.39
N ALA A 47 -5.02 -19.42 4.19
CA ALA A 47 -5.88 -19.34 3.01
C ALA A 47 -6.17 -20.74 2.46
N GLU A 48 -7.25 -20.89 1.69
CA GLU A 48 -7.53 -22.13 0.95
C GLU A 48 -6.40 -22.46 -0.06
N ASP A 49 -5.82 -21.42 -0.65
CA ASP A 49 -4.66 -21.52 -1.54
C ASP A 49 -3.36 -21.50 -0.69
N ALA A 50 -2.58 -22.59 -0.81
CA ALA A 50 -1.31 -22.75 -0.12
C ALA A 50 -0.25 -21.71 -0.57
N ASP A 51 -0.24 -21.35 -1.85
CA ASP A 51 0.69 -20.36 -2.38
C ASP A 51 0.36 -18.96 -1.86
N LEU A 52 -0.92 -18.64 -1.70
CA LEU A 52 -1.36 -17.41 -1.04
C LEU A 52 -0.94 -17.43 0.45
N THR A 53 -1.14 -18.52 1.15
CA THR A 53 -0.67 -18.65 2.54
C THR A 53 0.85 -18.42 2.62
N ALA A 54 1.62 -19.01 1.74
CA ALA A 54 3.07 -18.80 1.68
C ALA A 54 3.44 -17.34 1.31
N ALA A 55 2.66 -16.68 0.46
CA ALA A 55 2.84 -15.27 0.13
C ALA A 55 2.63 -14.36 1.36
N LEU A 56 1.57 -14.60 2.13
CA LEU A 56 1.29 -13.84 3.36
C LEU A 56 2.45 -13.91 4.36
N ARG A 57 3.12 -15.07 4.48
CA ARG A 57 4.27 -15.27 5.39
C ARG A 57 5.52 -14.50 4.95
N ARG A 58 5.60 -14.04 3.70
CA ARG A 58 6.73 -13.25 3.17
C ARG A 58 6.54 -11.75 3.36
N ILE A 59 5.34 -11.28 3.71
CA ILE A 59 5.10 -9.88 4.01
C ILE A 59 5.75 -9.53 5.36
N GLN A 60 6.53 -8.48 5.37
CA GLN A 60 7.21 -7.95 6.54
C GLN A 60 6.50 -6.68 7.02
N PRO A 61 5.56 -6.78 7.98
CA PRO A 61 4.87 -5.61 8.49
C PRO A 61 5.80 -4.80 9.41
N ALA A 62 5.71 -3.47 9.32
CA ALA A 62 6.38 -2.54 10.21
C ALA A 62 5.40 -1.45 10.68
N GLN A 63 5.43 -1.14 11.99
CA GLN A 63 4.64 -0.04 12.53
C GLN A 63 5.39 1.26 12.32
N ALA A 64 4.96 2.07 11.36
CA ALA A 64 5.57 3.35 11.07
C ALA A 64 4.63 4.26 10.28
N LEU A 65 4.85 5.57 10.39
CA LEU A 65 4.37 6.55 9.42
C LEU A 65 5.23 6.44 8.15
N ALA A 66 4.59 6.47 6.97
CA ALA A 66 5.29 6.33 5.69
C ALA A 66 6.41 7.34 5.52
N GLU A 67 6.14 8.61 5.81
CA GLU A 67 7.12 9.70 5.69
C GLU A 67 8.35 9.48 6.59
N ASN A 68 8.16 9.01 7.82
CA ASN A 68 9.25 8.76 8.76
C ASN A 68 10.11 7.57 8.33
N TYR A 69 9.48 6.53 7.81
CA TYR A 69 10.18 5.35 7.32
C TYR A 69 10.96 5.66 6.05
N LEU A 70 10.32 6.29 5.07
CA LEU A 70 10.96 6.67 3.80
C LEU A 70 12.15 7.61 4.00
N ALA A 71 12.07 8.55 4.96
CA ALA A 71 13.16 9.48 5.26
C ALA A 71 14.44 8.77 5.74
N GLN A 72 14.32 7.58 6.34
CA GLN A 72 15.43 6.80 6.87
C GLN A 72 15.99 5.77 5.87
N CYS A 73 15.27 5.52 4.76
CA CYS A 73 15.69 4.57 3.75
C CYS A 73 16.83 5.12 2.89
N ALA A 74 17.75 4.24 2.50
CA ALA A 74 18.76 4.57 1.49
C ALA A 74 18.08 4.78 0.11
N PRO A 75 18.66 5.60 -0.78
CA PRO A 75 18.21 5.68 -2.16
C PRO A 75 18.19 4.29 -2.81
N ASP A 76 17.21 4.06 -3.70
CA ASP A 76 17.07 2.81 -4.46
C ASP A 76 16.99 1.52 -3.63
N SER A 77 16.50 1.62 -2.38
CA SER A 77 16.34 0.46 -1.48
C SER A 77 15.12 -0.41 -1.83
N PHE A 78 14.24 0.08 -2.71
CA PHE A 78 13.08 -0.65 -3.21
C PHE A 78 12.94 -0.50 -4.73
N ASP A 79 12.31 -1.45 -5.40
CA ASP A 79 11.97 -1.36 -6.82
C ASP A 79 10.68 -0.55 -7.04
N VAL A 80 9.76 -0.62 -6.07
CA VAL A 80 8.44 0.04 -6.13
C VAL A 80 8.03 0.48 -4.73
N VAL A 81 7.51 1.70 -4.62
CA VAL A 81 6.71 2.15 -3.47
C VAL A 81 5.24 2.24 -3.90
N TYR A 82 4.36 1.64 -3.12
CA TYR A 82 2.93 1.60 -3.35
C TYR A 82 2.18 2.38 -2.26
N PHE A 83 1.16 3.12 -2.68
CA PHE A 83 0.23 3.83 -1.80
C PHE A 83 -1.23 3.49 -2.16
N ASP A 84 -2.03 3.15 -1.15
CA ASP A 84 -3.49 3.12 -1.19
C ASP A 84 -4.02 4.07 -0.10
N PRO A 85 -3.88 5.41 -0.29
CA PRO A 85 -4.36 6.37 0.70
C PRO A 85 -5.88 6.21 0.85
N MET A 86 -6.38 6.40 2.08
CA MET A 86 -7.83 6.38 2.32
C MET A 86 -8.52 7.41 1.43
N PHE A 87 -9.45 6.95 0.59
CA PHE A 87 -10.16 7.81 -0.36
C PHE A 87 -10.91 8.92 0.36
N HIS A 88 -10.81 10.15 -0.15
CA HIS A 88 -11.56 11.31 0.35
C HIS A 88 -13.09 11.10 0.35
N HIS A 89 -13.59 10.17 -0.49
CA HIS A 89 -15.01 9.80 -0.56
C HIS A 89 -15.20 8.31 -0.28
N PRO A 90 -15.64 7.93 0.94
CA PRO A 90 -15.89 6.53 1.28
C PRO A 90 -17.01 5.93 0.45
N VAL A 91 -16.89 4.64 0.13
CA VAL A 91 -18.02 3.89 -0.42
C VAL A 91 -18.97 3.55 0.72
N ASN A 92 -20.19 4.09 0.66
CA ASN A 92 -21.28 3.59 1.50
C ASN A 92 -21.52 2.12 1.17
N GLY A 93 -21.39 1.23 2.17
CA GLY A 93 -21.73 -0.19 2.03
C GLY A 93 -20.61 -1.20 2.24
N ALA A 94 -19.38 -0.79 2.48
CA ALA A 94 -18.29 -1.72 2.86
C ALA A 94 -18.35 -2.00 4.38
N LYS A 95 -19.34 -2.79 4.82
CA LYS A 95 -19.65 -3.08 6.25
C LYS A 95 -18.45 -3.51 7.12
N GLY A 96 -17.34 -4.01 6.54
CA GLY A 96 -16.15 -4.40 7.30
C GLY A 96 -15.15 -3.26 7.53
N MET A 97 -15.08 -2.28 6.61
CA MET A 97 -14.12 -1.18 6.68
C MET A 97 -14.60 -0.02 7.58
N GLU A 98 -15.92 0.16 7.75
CA GLU A 98 -16.48 1.22 8.59
C GLU A 98 -16.05 1.09 10.06
N ALA A 99 -15.99 -0.15 10.57
CA ALA A 99 -15.56 -0.42 11.95
C ALA A 99 -14.06 -0.12 12.19
N LEU A 100 -13.25 -0.16 11.14
CA LEU A 100 -11.80 0.05 11.22
C LEU A 100 -11.39 1.50 10.94
N ARG A 101 -12.28 2.29 10.37
CA ARG A 101 -12.01 3.68 10.02
C ARG A 101 -11.55 4.56 11.17
N PRO A 102 -12.14 4.49 12.40
CA PRO A 102 -11.64 5.24 13.54
C PRO A 102 -10.22 4.83 13.98
N LEU A 103 -9.74 3.69 13.51
CA LEU A 103 -8.42 3.14 13.84
C LEU A 103 -7.39 3.45 12.77
N SER A 104 -7.81 3.89 11.58
CA SER A 104 -6.92 4.19 10.46
C SER A 104 -6.34 5.61 10.57
N TYR A 105 -5.11 5.76 10.10
CA TYR A 105 -4.45 7.05 10.01
C TYR A 105 -4.83 7.73 8.68
N GLU A 106 -5.75 8.70 8.75
CA GLU A 106 -6.24 9.43 7.58
C GLU A 106 -5.39 10.69 7.36
N LYS A 107 -4.29 10.56 6.62
CA LYS A 107 -3.52 11.72 6.14
C LYS A 107 -3.45 11.68 4.62
N ALA A 108 -3.73 12.81 3.99
CA ALA A 108 -3.56 12.95 2.55
C ALA A 108 -2.09 12.73 2.16
N LEU A 109 -1.86 12.07 1.04
CA LEU A 109 -0.53 11.87 0.48
C LEU A 109 0.06 13.22 0.05
N SER A 110 1.16 13.63 0.68
CA SER A 110 1.79 14.92 0.40
C SER A 110 2.83 14.82 -0.72
N ALA A 111 3.09 15.94 -1.40
CA ALA A 111 4.16 16.03 -2.38
C ALA A 111 5.54 15.67 -1.79
N GLU A 112 5.78 16.04 -0.52
CA GLU A 112 7.01 15.71 0.19
C GLU A 112 7.16 14.19 0.38
N THR A 113 6.09 13.50 0.77
CA THR A 113 6.09 12.03 0.89
C THR A 113 6.35 11.36 -0.46
N LEU A 114 5.79 11.89 -1.55
CA LEU A 114 6.04 11.39 -2.91
C LEU A 114 7.50 11.59 -3.33
N GLN A 115 8.11 12.72 -3.00
CA GLN A 115 9.53 12.96 -3.27
C GLN A 115 10.43 11.98 -2.50
N LEU A 116 10.11 11.72 -1.22
CA LEU A 116 10.82 10.69 -0.44
C LEU A 116 10.65 9.30 -1.07
N ALA A 117 9.44 8.95 -1.52
CA ALA A 117 9.19 7.68 -2.19
C ALA A 117 10.01 7.53 -3.49
N LEU A 118 10.07 8.59 -4.31
CA LEU A 118 10.88 8.59 -5.54
C LEU A 118 12.39 8.56 -5.27
N LYS A 119 12.84 9.03 -4.11
CA LYS A 119 14.25 8.87 -3.71
C LYS A 119 14.60 7.40 -3.45
N VAL A 120 13.71 6.65 -2.82
CA VAL A 120 13.97 5.27 -2.36
C VAL A 120 13.58 4.20 -3.39
N ALA A 121 12.80 4.58 -4.43
CA ALA A 121 12.42 3.67 -5.51
C ALA A 121 12.31 4.41 -6.85
N PRO A 122 12.63 3.75 -7.99
CA PRO A 122 12.48 4.36 -9.31
C PRO A 122 11.03 4.48 -9.77
N ARG A 123 10.08 3.84 -9.05
CA ARG A 123 8.66 3.80 -9.38
C ARG A 123 7.79 3.95 -8.15
N VAL A 124 6.82 4.86 -8.23
CA VAL A 124 5.74 5.00 -7.24
C VAL A 124 4.42 4.67 -7.91
N VAL A 125 3.62 3.83 -7.26
CA VAL A 125 2.27 3.45 -7.70
C VAL A 125 1.26 3.93 -6.67
N ILE A 126 0.22 4.62 -7.12
CA ILE A 126 -0.83 5.17 -6.26
C ILE A 126 -2.17 4.63 -6.72
N LYS A 127 -2.92 4.03 -5.80
CA LYS A 127 -4.29 3.58 -6.03
C LYS A 127 -5.26 4.69 -5.69
N GLU A 128 -6.15 5.04 -6.63
CA GLU A 128 -7.15 6.09 -6.45
C GLU A 128 -8.37 5.80 -7.36
N ARG A 129 -9.47 6.47 -7.11
CA ARG A 129 -10.68 6.41 -7.94
C ARG A 129 -10.72 7.51 -8.99
N SER A 130 -10.15 8.66 -8.67
CA SER A 130 -10.15 9.85 -9.51
C SER A 130 -8.83 9.95 -10.26
N GLU A 131 -8.90 9.83 -11.59
CA GLU A 131 -7.75 10.10 -12.45
C GLU A 131 -7.29 11.56 -12.34
N TYR A 132 -8.21 12.47 -12.02
CA TYR A 132 -7.87 13.86 -11.75
C TYR A 132 -6.92 13.99 -10.54
N ILE A 133 -7.22 13.32 -9.42
CA ILE A 133 -6.36 13.32 -8.22
C ILE A 133 -5.00 12.66 -8.53
N LEU A 134 -4.99 11.59 -9.31
CA LEU A 134 -3.73 10.96 -9.72
C LEU A 134 -2.85 11.92 -10.54
N ARG A 135 -3.46 12.74 -11.41
CA ARG A 135 -2.73 13.78 -12.16
C ARG A 135 -2.19 14.87 -11.25
N GLU A 136 -2.91 15.27 -10.21
CA GLU A 136 -2.43 16.22 -9.20
C GLU A 136 -1.23 15.67 -8.41
N TYR A 137 -1.17 14.35 -8.20
CA TYR A 137 0.01 13.68 -7.63
C TYR A 137 1.19 13.58 -8.61
N GLY A 138 1.00 13.98 -9.88
CA GLY A 138 2.05 13.93 -10.90
C GLY A 138 2.14 12.57 -11.61
N CYS A 139 1.09 11.74 -11.54
CA CYS A 139 1.07 10.49 -12.32
C CYS A 139 0.94 10.78 -13.81
N GLU A 140 1.79 10.15 -14.62
CA GLU A 140 1.78 10.27 -16.08
C GLU A 140 1.19 9.04 -16.76
N GLU A 141 1.26 7.87 -16.11
CA GLU A 141 0.72 6.62 -16.60
C GLU A 141 -0.44 6.17 -15.71
N PHE A 142 -1.48 5.60 -16.34
CA PHE A 142 -2.69 5.13 -15.65
C PHE A 142 -3.01 3.70 -16.06
N ILE A 143 -3.25 2.85 -15.07
CA ILE A 143 -3.69 1.47 -15.26
C ILE A 143 -5.08 1.31 -14.61
N GLY A 144 -6.00 0.68 -15.32
CA GLY A 144 -7.34 0.37 -14.84
C GLY A 144 -8.30 0.17 -16.01
N GLY A 145 -9.21 -0.80 -15.90
CA GLY A 145 -10.20 -1.08 -16.92
C GLY A 145 -11.17 0.11 -17.13
N LYS A 146 -11.75 0.21 -18.33
CA LYS A 146 -12.70 1.28 -18.69
C LYS A 146 -13.86 1.42 -17.69
N TYR A 147 -14.30 0.30 -17.10
CA TYR A 147 -15.40 0.25 -16.14
C TYR A 147 -14.95 0.08 -14.69
N SER A 148 -13.63 0.03 -14.44
CA SER A 148 -13.10 -0.04 -13.08
C SER A 148 -13.28 1.30 -12.38
N ARG A 149 -13.80 1.23 -11.15
CA ARG A 149 -13.84 2.40 -10.25
C ARG A 149 -12.49 2.68 -9.60
N ILE A 150 -11.53 1.76 -9.72
CA ILE A 150 -10.18 1.87 -9.20
C ILE A 150 -9.23 2.11 -10.37
N LYS A 151 -8.35 3.06 -10.20
CA LYS A 151 -7.24 3.39 -11.08
C LYS A 151 -5.94 3.31 -10.30
N TYR A 152 -4.88 2.98 -11.01
CA TYR A 152 -3.52 3.03 -10.49
C TYR A 152 -2.75 4.06 -11.30
N GLY A 153 -2.26 5.09 -10.63
CA GLY A 153 -1.36 6.08 -11.23
C GLY A 153 0.08 5.69 -10.98
N ILE A 154 0.95 5.95 -11.95
CA ILE A 154 2.37 5.63 -11.88
C ILE A 154 3.18 6.90 -12.06
N ILE A 155 4.14 7.12 -11.15
CA ILE A 155 5.18 8.14 -11.26
C ILE A 155 6.50 7.39 -11.42
N LYS A 156 7.32 7.82 -12.36
CA LYS A 156 8.68 7.29 -12.60
C LYS A 156 9.70 8.40 -12.39
N ARG A 157 10.87 8.02 -11.85
CA ARG A 157 12.04 8.89 -11.78
C ARG A 157 12.88 8.70 -13.03
#